data_f2a24b96891767935e4e0507a1a102e1
#
_entry.id   f2a24b96891767935e4e0507a1a102e1
#
_cell.length_a   1.000
_cell.length_b   1.000
_cell.length_c   1.000
_cell.angle_alpha   90.00
_cell.angle_beta   90.00
_cell.angle_gamma   90.00
#
_symmetry.space_group_name_H-M   'P 1'
#
loop_
_entity.id
_entity.type
_entity.pdbx_description
1 polymer ?
#
loop_
_entity_poly.entity_id
_entity_poly.type
_entity_poly.pdbx_seq_one_letter_code
_entity_poly.pdbx_strand_id
1 'polypeptide(L)'
;MISPHSILVVDDEVELATLFKTFLENQGYDVVSFTDPVLALEYFKETFDKHSLIITDLRMPSICGIDLAKEIRQINSKVKIFLMTAFEIRDLKDNEDFKQARIDRLLQKPVRFDNLEQMINESLNVLNIQ
;
A
#
# COMPACT_ATOMS: atom_id res chain seq x y z
N MET A 1 1.03 26.24 -2.35
CA MET A 1 0.52 25.21 -1.43
C MET A 1 0.73 23.85 -2.05
N ILE A 2 1.33 22.93 -1.29
CA ILE A 2 1.58 21.58 -1.77
C ILE A 2 0.44 20.68 -1.30
N SER A 3 -0.20 19.98 -2.25
CA SER A 3 -1.23 19.02 -1.91
C SER A 3 -0.60 17.83 -1.20
N PRO A 4 -1.23 17.30 -0.17
CA PRO A 4 -0.69 16.12 0.51
C PRO A 4 -0.72 14.92 -0.43
N HIS A 5 0.24 14.01 -0.24
CA HIS A 5 0.20 12.74 -0.94
C HIS A 5 -1.02 11.95 -0.48
N SER A 6 -1.65 11.26 -1.41
CA SER A 6 -2.79 10.40 -1.12
C SER A 6 -2.33 8.95 -1.05
N ILE A 7 -2.74 8.26 0.00
CA ILE A 7 -2.38 6.87 0.25
C ILE A 7 -3.65 6.03 0.32
N LEU A 8 -3.65 4.92 -0.40
CA LEU A 8 -4.74 3.94 -0.34
C LEU A 8 -4.26 2.76 0.49
N VAL A 9 -5.00 2.43 1.55
CA VAL A 9 -4.69 1.30 2.43
C VAL A 9 -5.75 0.22 2.23
N VAL A 10 -5.31 -1.03 2.04
CA VAL A 10 -6.20 -2.16 1.87
C VAL A 10 -5.80 -3.25 2.87
N ASP A 11 -6.67 -3.53 3.83
CA ASP A 11 -6.44 -4.55 4.86
C ASP A 11 -7.80 -5.05 5.31
N ASP A 12 -8.06 -6.35 5.20
CA ASP A 12 -9.34 -6.93 5.55
C ASP A 12 -9.63 -6.92 7.05
N GLU A 13 -8.62 -6.66 7.87
CA GLU A 13 -8.81 -6.48 9.31
C GLU A 13 -9.16 -5.01 9.59
N VAL A 14 -10.40 -4.77 9.99
CA VAL A 14 -10.94 -3.41 10.20
C VAL A 14 -10.08 -2.61 11.16
N GLU A 15 -9.65 -3.24 12.26
CA GLU A 15 -8.86 -2.54 13.28
C GLU A 15 -7.51 -2.08 12.72
N LEU A 16 -6.85 -2.91 11.93
CA LEU A 16 -5.57 -2.55 11.33
C LEU A 16 -5.74 -1.47 10.27
N ALA A 17 -6.75 -1.60 9.42
CA ALA A 17 -7.03 -0.57 8.41
C ALA A 17 -7.26 0.78 9.06
N THR A 18 -8.02 0.82 10.16
CA THR A 18 -8.29 2.04 10.90
C THR A 18 -7.02 2.60 11.54
N LEU A 19 -6.20 1.72 12.11
CA LEU A 19 -4.95 2.13 12.76
C LEU A 19 -3.98 2.75 11.76
N PHE A 20 -3.79 2.13 10.60
CA PHE A 20 -2.95 2.68 9.54
C PHE A 20 -3.46 4.03 9.07
N LYS A 21 -4.77 4.13 8.85
CA LYS A 21 -5.36 5.38 8.41
C LYS A 21 -5.10 6.50 9.41
N THR A 22 -5.37 6.24 10.69
CA THR A 22 -5.16 7.24 11.74
C THR A 22 -3.71 7.68 11.82
N PHE A 23 -2.78 6.71 11.80
CA PHE A 23 -1.36 7.03 11.87
C PHE A 23 -0.93 7.91 10.69
N LEU A 24 -1.32 7.52 9.50
CA LEU A 24 -0.88 8.22 8.29
C LEU A 24 -1.53 9.60 8.17
N GLU A 25 -2.78 9.74 8.56
CA GLU A 25 -3.43 11.05 8.58
C GLU A 25 -2.73 11.99 9.57
N ASN A 26 -2.29 11.47 10.70
CA ASN A 26 -1.53 12.27 11.67
C ASN A 26 -0.18 12.70 11.13
N GLN A 27 0.34 12.00 10.12
CA GLN A 27 1.58 12.39 9.45
C GLN A 27 1.35 13.41 8.33
N GLY A 28 0.11 13.77 8.08
CA GLY A 28 -0.23 14.80 7.07
C GLY A 28 -0.65 14.23 5.72
N TYR A 29 -0.83 12.94 5.60
CA TYR A 29 -1.27 12.32 4.34
C TYR A 29 -2.78 12.30 4.23
N ASP A 30 -3.27 12.31 3.00
CA ASP A 30 -4.67 12.07 2.70
C ASP A 30 -4.83 10.56 2.52
N VAL A 31 -5.69 9.93 3.32
CA VAL A 31 -5.74 8.46 3.37
C VAL A 31 -7.16 7.97 3.13
N VAL A 32 -7.27 7.01 2.21
CA VAL A 32 -8.50 6.26 2.01
C VAL A 32 -8.21 4.80 2.36
N SER A 33 -9.05 4.16 3.14
CA SER A 33 -8.84 2.77 3.52
C SER A 33 -10.03 1.91 3.12
N PHE A 34 -9.73 0.67 2.70
CA PHE A 34 -10.73 -0.32 2.33
C PHE A 34 -10.43 -1.62 3.05
N THR A 35 -11.49 -2.30 3.47
CA THR A 35 -11.35 -3.66 4.02
C THR A 35 -11.72 -4.72 2.99
N ASP A 36 -12.34 -4.33 1.88
CA ASP A 36 -12.69 -5.22 0.77
C ASP A 36 -11.78 -4.90 -0.42
N PRO A 37 -10.89 -5.83 -0.82
CA PRO A 37 -9.96 -5.56 -1.92
C PRO A 37 -10.64 -5.38 -3.27
N VAL A 38 -11.81 -5.98 -3.48
CA VAL A 38 -12.55 -5.80 -4.73
C VAL A 38 -13.04 -4.36 -4.85
N LEU A 39 -13.60 -3.83 -3.76
CA LEU A 39 -14.04 -2.43 -3.73
C LEU A 39 -12.87 -1.47 -3.83
N ALA A 40 -11.74 -1.83 -3.24
CA ALA A 40 -10.52 -1.03 -3.37
C ALA A 40 -10.07 -0.93 -4.83
N LEU A 41 -10.11 -2.05 -5.54
CA LEU A 41 -9.72 -2.06 -6.95
C LEU A 41 -10.68 -1.23 -7.81
N GLU A 42 -11.99 -1.36 -7.58
CA GLU A 42 -12.98 -0.56 -8.29
C GLU A 42 -12.77 0.93 -8.05
N TYR A 43 -12.51 1.30 -6.80
CA TYR A 43 -12.20 2.68 -6.44
C TYR A 43 -10.94 3.16 -7.15
N PHE A 44 -9.90 2.33 -7.18
CA PHE A 44 -8.64 2.70 -7.81
C PHE A 44 -8.81 2.94 -9.31
N LYS A 45 -9.65 2.14 -9.98
CA LYS A 45 -9.90 2.32 -11.41
C LYS A 45 -10.45 3.71 -11.73
N GLU A 46 -11.22 4.29 -10.81
CA GLU A 46 -11.80 5.62 -10.99
C GLU A 46 -10.88 6.75 -10.49
N THR A 47 -9.87 6.40 -9.70
CA THR A 47 -8.99 7.40 -9.07
C THR A 47 -7.51 7.10 -9.32
N PHE A 48 -7.20 6.46 -10.44
CA PHE A 48 -5.89 5.86 -10.72
C PHE A 48 -4.73 6.85 -10.67
N ASP A 49 -4.98 8.12 -10.89
CA ASP A 49 -3.94 9.15 -10.90
C ASP A 49 -3.89 9.98 -9.60
N LYS A 50 -4.74 9.66 -8.63
CA LYS A 50 -4.81 10.43 -7.38
C LYS A 50 -3.81 9.96 -6.32
N HIS A 51 -3.47 8.68 -6.31
CA HIS A 51 -2.72 8.08 -5.22
C HIS A 51 -1.25 7.99 -5.52
N SER A 52 -0.43 8.32 -4.51
CA SER A 52 1.03 8.21 -4.61
C SER A 52 1.51 6.84 -4.14
N LEU A 53 0.73 6.20 -3.26
CA LEU A 53 1.14 4.97 -2.58
C LEU A 53 -0.07 4.09 -2.30
N ILE A 54 0.11 2.79 -2.51
CA ILE A 54 -0.85 1.76 -2.10
C ILE A 54 -0.15 0.92 -1.04
N ILE A 55 -0.81 0.69 0.09
CA ILE A 55 -0.33 -0.24 1.12
C ILE A 55 -1.39 -1.32 1.24
N THR A 56 -1.02 -2.56 0.90
CA THR A 56 -1.99 -3.66 0.93
C THR A 56 -1.46 -4.86 1.69
N ASP A 57 -2.36 -5.53 2.40
CA ASP A 57 -2.07 -6.83 2.99
C ASP A 57 -1.97 -7.87 1.87
N LEU A 58 -1.20 -8.93 2.10
CA LEU A 58 -1.07 -10.03 1.16
C LEU A 58 -2.29 -10.95 1.20
N ARG A 59 -2.69 -11.39 2.39
CA ARG A 59 -3.79 -12.34 2.53
C ARG A 59 -5.10 -11.65 2.83
N MET A 60 -6.00 -11.71 1.86
CA MET A 60 -7.34 -11.14 1.95
C MET A 60 -8.30 -12.07 1.22
N PRO A 61 -9.58 -12.09 1.62
CA PRO A 61 -10.59 -12.83 0.85
C PRO A 61 -10.72 -12.26 -0.55
N SER A 62 -11.14 -13.07 -1.51
CA SER A 62 -11.45 -12.70 -2.90
C SER A 62 -10.22 -12.43 -3.74
N ILE A 63 -9.43 -11.41 -3.42
CA ILE A 63 -8.21 -11.06 -4.16
C ILE A 63 -7.08 -10.92 -3.15
N CYS A 64 -5.98 -11.63 -3.36
CA CYS A 64 -4.80 -11.43 -2.53
C CYS A 64 -4.06 -10.15 -2.94
N GLY A 65 -3.17 -9.69 -2.05
CA GLY A 65 -2.46 -8.43 -2.29
C GLY A 65 -1.59 -8.43 -3.54
N ILE A 66 -1.01 -9.57 -3.90
CA ILE A 66 -0.20 -9.68 -5.12
C ILE A 66 -1.07 -9.51 -6.35
N ASP A 67 -2.23 -10.18 -6.39
CA ASP A 67 -3.14 -10.07 -7.53
C ASP A 67 -3.70 -8.65 -7.64
N LEU A 68 -4.02 -8.05 -6.50
CA LEU A 68 -4.46 -6.65 -6.48
C LEU A 68 -3.37 -5.73 -7.06
N ALA A 69 -2.13 -5.93 -6.64
CA ALA A 69 -1.01 -5.14 -7.12
C ALA A 69 -0.80 -5.31 -8.62
N LYS A 70 -0.94 -6.52 -9.15
CA LYS A 70 -0.83 -6.75 -10.60
C LYS A 70 -1.88 -5.97 -11.37
N GLU A 71 -3.12 -5.98 -10.88
CA GLU A 71 -4.20 -5.22 -11.52
C GLU A 71 -3.91 -3.72 -11.47
N ILE A 72 -3.44 -3.24 -10.32
CA ILE A 72 -3.09 -1.83 -10.16
C ILE A 72 -1.97 -1.45 -11.13
N ARG A 73 -0.97 -2.30 -11.31
CA ARG A 73 0.15 -2.04 -12.22
C ARG A 73 -0.29 -1.91 -13.67
N GLN A 74 -1.33 -2.62 -14.08
CA GLN A 74 -1.85 -2.50 -15.43
C GLN A 74 -2.53 -1.15 -15.65
N ILE A 75 -3.06 -0.57 -14.59
CA ILE A 75 -3.76 0.72 -14.65
C ILE A 75 -2.78 1.88 -14.49
N ASN A 76 -1.84 1.76 -13.55
CA ASN A 76 -0.86 2.79 -13.25
C ASN A 76 0.47 2.14 -12.89
N SER A 77 1.44 2.27 -13.79
CA SER A 77 2.75 1.64 -13.61
C SER A 77 3.67 2.39 -12.66
N LYS A 78 3.31 3.61 -12.27
CA LYS A 78 4.19 4.50 -11.51
C LYS A 78 3.86 4.60 -10.02
N VAL A 79 2.65 4.26 -9.62
CA VAL A 79 2.26 4.35 -8.22
C VAL A 79 3.14 3.40 -7.39
N LYS A 80 3.51 3.83 -6.18
CA LYS A 80 4.29 2.97 -5.29
C LYS A 80 3.38 1.96 -4.62
N ILE A 81 3.85 0.73 -4.45
CA ILE A 81 3.08 -0.33 -3.82
C ILE A 81 3.92 -0.97 -2.72
N PHE A 82 3.38 -0.95 -1.50
CA PHE A 82 3.95 -1.64 -0.34
C PHE A 82 3.06 -2.83 -0.02
N LEU A 83 3.66 -4.00 0.14
CA LEU A 83 2.94 -5.23 0.46
C LEU A 83 3.27 -5.66 1.88
N MET A 84 2.24 -5.87 2.70
CA MET A 84 2.40 -6.34 4.07
C MET A 84 2.20 -7.84 4.12
N THR A 85 3.08 -8.56 4.81
CA THR A 85 3.00 -10.01 4.88
C THR A 85 3.52 -10.55 6.21
N ALA A 86 2.89 -11.61 6.69
CA ALA A 86 3.41 -12.39 7.81
C ALA A 86 4.36 -13.51 7.35
N PHE A 87 4.47 -13.71 6.03
CA PHE A 87 5.31 -14.77 5.45
C PHE A 87 6.76 -14.33 5.32
N GLU A 88 7.64 -15.31 5.19
CA GLU A 88 9.03 -15.05 4.87
C GLU A 88 9.14 -14.38 3.50
N ILE A 89 9.88 -13.30 3.46
CA ILE A 89 10.06 -12.52 2.22
C ILE A 89 10.68 -13.37 1.12
N ARG A 90 11.63 -14.23 1.48
CA ARG A 90 12.33 -15.09 0.51
C ARG A 90 11.38 -16.02 -0.25
N ASP A 91 10.26 -16.42 0.39
CA ASP A 91 9.28 -17.31 -0.25
C ASP A 91 8.49 -16.64 -1.35
N LEU A 92 8.45 -15.32 -1.36
CA LEU A 92 7.74 -14.54 -2.36
C LEU A 92 8.59 -14.20 -3.58
N LYS A 93 9.89 -14.08 -3.41
CA LYS A 93 10.78 -13.53 -4.46
C LYS A 93 10.82 -14.36 -5.74
N ASP A 94 10.60 -15.66 -5.65
CA ASP A 94 10.61 -16.54 -6.81
C ASP A 94 9.23 -16.68 -7.47
N ASN A 95 8.21 -16.05 -6.90
CA ASN A 95 6.85 -16.11 -7.42
C ASN A 95 6.73 -15.19 -8.63
N GLU A 96 6.25 -15.73 -9.75
CA GLU A 96 6.13 -14.97 -10.99
C GLU A 96 5.14 -13.81 -10.87
N ASP A 97 4.02 -14.05 -10.19
CA ASP A 97 3.02 -12.99 -9.97
C ASP A 97 3.58 -11.86 -9.13
N PHE A 98 4.40 -12.21 -8.14
CA PHE A 98 5.08 -11.20 -7.32
C PHE A 98 6.00 -10.33 -8.18
N LYS A 99 6.75 -10.94 -9.08
CA LYS A 99 7.65 -10.19 -9.98
C LYS A 99 6.86 -9.26 -10.89
N GLN A 100 5.74 -9.73 -11.43
CA GLN A 100 4.90 -8.91 -12.32
C GLN A 100 4.23 -7.75 -11.57
N ALA A 101 3.96 -7.91 -10.30
CA ALA A 101 3.37 -6.86 -9.48
C ALA A 101 4.31 -5.70 -9.23
N ARG A 102 5.61 -5.93 -9.33
CA ARG A 102 6.66 -4.92 -9.12
C ARG A 102 6.45 -4.15 -7.82
N ILE A 103 6.42 -4.91 -6.73
CA ILE A 103 6.25 -4.37 -5.38
C ILE A 103 7.49 -3.53 -5.02
N ASP A 104 7.28 -2.33 -4.53
CA ASP A 104 8.37 -1.42 -4.18
C ASP A 104 8.98 -1.76 -2.83
N ARG A 105 8.17 -2.11 -1.85
CA ARG A 105 8.66 -2.47 -0.52
C ARG A 105 7.81 -3.57 0.07
N LEU A 106 8.47 -4.43 0.85
CA LEU A 106 7.80 -5.47 1.64
C LEU A 106 7.85 -5.08 3.10
N LEU A 107 6.69 -5.15 3.77
CA LEU A 107 6.55 -4.86 5.19
C LEU A 107 6.25 -6.16 5.92
N GLN A 108 7.15 -6.59 6.78
CA GLN A 108 6.95 -7.79 7.61
C GLN A 108 5.99 -7.45 8.74
N LYS A 109 4.96 -8.26 8.91
CA LYS A 109 4.04 -8.09 10.04
C LYS A 109 4.66 -8.67 11.32
N PRO A 110 4.46 -8.04 12.48
CA PRO A 110 3.72 -6.80 12.70
C PRO A 110 4.50 -5.59 12.20
N VAL A 111 3.81 -4.68 11.53
CA VAL A 111 4.45 -3.50 10.93
C VAL A 111 4.75 -2.47 12.00
N ARG A 112 5.99 -1.99 12.02
CA ARG A 112 6.40 -0.91 12.92
C ARG A 112 6.18 0.42 12.21
N PHE A 113 5.47 1.32 12.85
CA PHE A 113 5.11 2.59 12.25
C PHE A 113 6.32 3.51 12.01
N ASP A 114 7.36 3.42 12.84
CA ASP A 114 8.57 4.19 12.59
C ASP A 114 9.27 3.73 11.31
N ASN A 115 9.31 2.43 11.06
CA ASN A 115 9.85 1.89 9.81
C ASN A 115 8.99 2.28 8.62
N LEU A 116 7.67 2.21 8.77
CA LEU A 116 6.74 2.58 7.71
C LEU A 116 6.93 4.05 7.33
N GLU A 117 7.03 4.95 8.31
CA GLU A 117 7.24 6.36 8.05
C GLU A 117 8.52 6.59 7.26
N GLN A 118 9.61 5.94 7.65
CA GLN A 118 10.88 6.06 6.94
C GLN A 118 10.77 5.57 5.50
N MET A 119 10.15 4.42 5.28
CA MET A 119 9.97 3.86 3.94
C MET A 119 9.14 4.76 3.04
N ILE A 120 8.09 5.36 3.60
CA ILE A 120 7.25 6.28 2.84
C ILE A 120 8.05 7.52 2.45
N ASN A 121 8.80 8.08 3.39
CA ASN A 121 9.63 9.26 3.12
C ASN A 121 10.63 8.98 2.00
N GLU A 122 11.26 7.81 2.02
CA GLU A 122 12.21 7.42 0.99
C GLU A 122 11.54 7.21 -0.37
N SER A 123 10.39 6.54 -0.37
CA SER A 123 9.71 6.17 -1.62
C SER A 123 9.03 7.34 -2.30
N LEU A 124 8.51 8.29 -1.52
CA LEU A 124 7.81 9.45 -2.06
C LEU A 124 8.67 10.70 -2.12
N ASN A 125 9.94 10.60 -1.76
CA ASN A 125 10.87 11.74 -1.71
C ASN A 125 10.34 12.87 -0.84
N VAL A 126 9.72 12.52 0.28
CA VAL A 126 9.21 13.50 1.22
C VAL A 126 10.40 14.01 2.03
N LEU A 127 10.60 15.32 2.00
CA LEU A 127 11.68 15.95 2.75
C LEU A 127 11.21 16.20 4.18
N ASN A 128 11.96 15.63 5.13
CA ASN A 128 11.76 15.96 6.54
C ASN A 128 12.51 17.25 6.82
N ILE A 129 11.82 18.35 6.64
CA ILE A 129 12.38 19.65 6.95
C ILE A 129 12.22 19.87 8.47
N GLN A 130 13.32 19.94 9.14
CA GLN A 130 13.34 20.19 10.57
C GLN A 130 13.28 21.67 10.85
#